data_8efa9970ae2d16cb6ee08724aebd5a19
#
_entry.id   8efa9970ae2d16cb6ee08724aebd5a19
#
_cell.length_a   1.000
_cell.length_b   1.000
_cell.length_c   1.000
_cell.angle_alpha   90.00
_cell.angle_beta   90.00
_cell.angle_gamma   90.00
#
_symmetry.space_group_name_H-M   'P 1'
#
loop_
_entity.id
_entity.type
_entity.pdbx_description
1 polymer ?
#
loop_
_entity_poly.entity_id
_entity_poly.type
_entity_poly.pdbx_seq_one_letter_code
_entity_poly.pdbx_strand_id
1 'polypeptide(L)'
;MFDLCLKEAGLKQDDIDVVGVYNWHNTLVSILSVGICRLMSQQDLLAVLAERMPNYSKEQDCQRLVSDFYEQYTKVNAPMSMSLRSIYAEAMKQPQTAKRQVKDVLPSEPPKMPEKLPKLIKLLVSKEPEHVRPSVAMGVFPPLGAHLYDVHFLYADNTYREATFMHHTMAKTSTGKSAISRVSEAIMKDIAERDEVNRQREQQYKDECNKKGANTKAPDRPDDLIVQILMTDITSAALALKGDDAKGHFIYSMLNEVELFNKFDPSKQKMSLRNMIQTAFDCDWWGQERVGEKSVTARFQLHYNWNSCSTIKRGQDFFAPMLADGSWNRCSFGTIIPTNDGQIPKHGFYDAKFMARLKPYIDRLNAAQGNYDLKRAQQLIERLNEEAVDTARLSDDEAYEDTSHRAVVIAWLRAMVLYVAEGRWSKEIEDFAVWAFRYDMWCKMNFFGEQLRKQMEGEVVSNSRGPRNMLDLLHTEFTKVDAEAVRIKMGKTDHDPYKMLWTWESRGYIQQDPLTEVYRKTDAYLAKHPQAA
;
A
#
# COMPACT_ATOMS: atom_id res chain seq x y z
N MET A 1 5.33 -22.16 23.61
CA MET A 1 6.37 -22.94 24.31
C MET A 1 6.09 -23.01 25.81
N PHE A 2 5.96 -21.90 26.52
CA PHE A 2 5.72 -21.89 27.96
C PHE A 2 4.51 -22.73 28.38
N ASP A 3 3.36 -22.56 27.73
CA ASP A 3 2.12 -23.31 28.05
C ASP A 3 2.26 -24.83 27.84
N LEU A 4 3.07 -25.25 26.88
CA LEU A 4 3.38 -26.67 26.64
C LEU A 4 4.30 -27.24 27.72
N CYS A 5 5.30 -26.46 28.17
CA CYS A 5 6.15 -26.84 29.30
C CYS A 5 5.37 -26.86 30.61
N LEU A 6 4.43 -25.94 30.79
CA LEU A 6 3.52 -25.92 31.94
C LEU A 6 2.66 -27.19 32.00
N LYS A 7 2.08 -27.57 30.87
CA LYS A 7 1.28 -28.82 30.73
C LYS A 7 2.12 -30.05 31.00
N GLU A 8 3.35 -30.11 30.48
CA GLU A 8 4.29 -31.23 30.71
C GLU A 8 4.70 -31.34 32.18
N ALA A 9 4.86 -30.20 32.87
CA ALA A 9 5.10 -30.15 34.29
C ALA A 9 3.86 -30.54 35.14
N GLY A 10 2.72 -30.79 34.50
CA GLY A 10 1.48 -31.16 35.20
C GLY A 10 0.78 -29.99 35.92
N LEU A 11 1.08 -28.76 35.53
CA LEU A 11 0.58 -27.54 36.16
C LEU A 11 -0.46 -26.84 35.28
N LYS A 12 -1.35 -26.04 35.92
CA LYS A 12 -2.33 -25.21 35.22
C LYS A 12 -2.00 -23.73 35.44
N GLN A 13 -2.35 -22.89 34.48
CA GLN A 13 -2.07 -21.45 34.51
C GLN A 13 -2.67 -20.77 35.76
N ASP A 14 -3.85 -21.17 36.18
CA ASP A 14 -4.54 -20.58 37.33
C ASP A 14 -3.87 -20.92 38.68
N ASP A 15 -2.98 -21.91 38.71
CA ASP A 15 -2.36 -22.44 39.95
C ASP A 15 -0.92 -21.93 40.15
N ILE A 16 -0.31 -21.27 39.16
CA ILE A 16 1.14 -20.99 39.17
C ILE A 16 1.56 -19.71 39.88
N ASP A 17 0.67 -18.72 40.01
CA ASP A 17 0.99 -17.40 40.61
C ASP A 17 -0.07 -16.97 41.64
N VAL A 18 -0.60 -17.89 42.42
CA VAL A 18 -1.67 -17.62 43.40
C VAL A 18 -1.09 -16.91 44.62
N VAL A 19 -1.65 -15.75 44.96
CA VAL A 19 -1.27 -14.96 46.14
C VAL A 19 -1.68 -15.70 47.42
N GLY A 20 -0.76 -15.85 48.35
CA GLY A 20 -0.98 -16.55 49.64
C GLY A 20 -0.62 -18.02 49.62
N VAL A 21 -0.26 -18.60 48.50
CA VAL A 21 0.27 -19.95 48.36
C VAL A 21 1.78 -19.84 48.07
N TYR A 22 2.62 -19.98 49.10
CA TYR A 22 4.08 -19.80 49.01
C TYR A 22 4.78 -20.98 48.29
N ASN A 23 4.35 -21.33 47.07
CA ASN A 23 4.94 -22.41 46.30
C ASN A 23 5.51 -21.97 44.94
N TRP A 24 5.67 -20.68 44.72
CA TRP A 24 6.11 -20.11 43.43
C TRP A 24 7.48 -20.62 43.00
N HIS A 25 8.43 -20.73 43.94
CA HIS A 25 9.77 -21.25 43.69
C HIS A 25 9.70 -22.68 43.10
N ASN A 26 9.03 -23.60 43.80
CA ASN A 26 8.91 -24.99 43.37
C ASN A 26 8.14 -25.15 42.08
N THR A 27 7.16 -24.30 41.87
CA THR A 27 6.37 -24.23 40.63
C THR A 27 7.27 -23.84 39.45
N LEU A 28 8.07 -22.78 39.60
CA LEU A 28 9.01 -22.37 38.55
C LEU A 28 10.11 -23.42 38.33
N VAL A 29 10.65 -24.03 39.40
CA VAL A 29 11.60 -25.16 39.27
C VAL A 29 11.02 -26.29 38.45
N SER A 30 9.76 -26.65 38.68
CA SER A 30 9.10 -27.71 37.91
C SER A 30 9.01 -27.37 36.40
N ILE A 31 8.68 -26.14 36.07
CA ILE A 31 8.61 -25.67 34.67
C ILE A 31 10.02 -25.63 34.04
N LEU A 32 11.02 -25.11 34.76
CA LEU A 32 12.41 -25.03 34.29
C LEU A 32 13.03 -26.42 34.09
N SER A 33 12.66 -27.39 34.96
CA SER A 33 13.15 -28.76 34.89
C SER A 33 12.66 -29.53 33.65
N VAL A 34 11.58 -29.10 33.01
CA VAL A 34 11.17 -29.62 31.69
C VAL A 34 12.23 -29.29 30.63
N GLY A 35 13.05 -28.24 30.83
CA GLY A 35 14.10 -27.86 29.92
C GLY A 35 13.75 -26.65 29.03
N ILE A 36 12.82 -25.82 29.46
CA ILE A 36 12.39 -24.61 28.72
C ILE A 36 13.56 -23.68 28.39
N CYS A 37 14.61 -23.65 29.21
CA CYS A 37 15.86 -22.91 28.98
C CYS A 37 16.57 -23.28 27.65
N ARG A 38 16.23 -24.41 27.06
CA ARG A 38 16.75 -24.87 25.75
C ARG A 38 15.85 -24.50 24.58
N LEU A 39 14.65 -24.02 24.87
CA LEU A 39 13.63 -23.70 23.87
C LEU A 39 13.48 -22.21 23.59
N MET A 40 13.92 -21.36 24.51
CA MET A 40 13.83 -19.91 24.39
C MET A 40 14.99 -19.20 25.11
N SER A 41 15.23 -17.94 24.79
CA SER A 41 16.28 -17.16 25.45
C SER A 41 15.89 -16.80 26.88
N GLN A 42 16.89 -16.52 27.72
CA GLN A 42 16.67 -16.07 29.11
C GLN A 42 15.80 -14.80 29.16
N GLN A 43 16.05 -13.88 28.23
CA GLN A 43 15.30 -12.61 28.14
C GLN A 43 13.83 -12.85 27.77
N ASP A 44 13.57 -13.72 26.81
CA ASP A 44 12.20 -14.06 26.41
C ASP A 44 11.46 -14.80 27.53
N LEU A 45 12.15 -15.70 28.26
CA LEU A 45 11.54 -16.39 29.40
C LEU A 45 11.17 -15.42 30.52
N LEU A 46 12.05 -14.48 30.86
CA LEU A 46 11.75 -13.46 31.87
C LEU A 46 10.57 -12.57 31.47
N ALA A 47 10.45 -12.21 30.19
CA ALA A 47 9.31 -11.48 29.67
C ALA A 47 7.99 -12.29 29.79
N VAL A 48 8.02 -13.59 29.46
CA VAL A 48 6.87 -14.48 29.64
C VAL A 48 6.51 -14.66 31.12
N LEU A 49 7.48 -14.77 32.01
CA LEU A 49 7.23 -14.87 33.44
C LEU A 49 6.63 -13.60 34.01
N ALA A 50 7.02 -12.42 33.51
CA ALA A 50 6.40 -11.16 33.91
C ALA A 50 4.91 -11.09 33.54
N GLU A 51 4.49 -11.76 32.45
CA GLU A 51 3.12 -11.86 32.03
C GLU A 51 2.35 -12.97 32.76
N ARG A 52 2.95 -14.15 32.92
CA ARG A 52 2.29 -15.38 33.40
C ARG A 52 2.38 -15.59 34.90
N MET A 53 3.41 -15.03 35.55
CA MET A 53 3.64 -15.06 37.00
C MET A 53 3.97 -13.65 37.52
N PRO A 54 3.04 -12.67 37.38
CA PRO A 54 3.31 -11.25 37.64
C PRO A 54 3.67 -10.95 39.11
N ASN A 55 3.29 -11.79 40.04
CA ASN A 55 3.66 -11.63 41.46
C ASN A 55 5.07 -12.15 41.71
N TYR A 56 5.38 -13.38 41.30
CA TYR A 56 6.66 -14.00 41.52
C TYR A 56 7.81 -13.40 40.69
N SER A 57 7.52 -12.94 39.48
CA SER A 57 8.51 -12.32 38.60
C SER A 57 9.19 -11.06 39.18
N LYS A 58 8.56 -10.41 40.17
CA LYS A 58 9.11 -9.23 40.89
C LYS A 58 10.11 -9.61 41.97
N GLU A 59 10.12 -10.87 42.42
CA GLU A 59 10.99 -11.36 43.44
C GLU A 59 12.40 -11.61 42.89
N GLN A 60 13.43 -11.25 43.69
CA GLN A 60 14.83 -11.50 43.33
C GLN A 60 15.11 -13.00 43.14
N ASP A 61 14.39 -13.85 43.89
CA ASP A 61 14.50 -15.30 43.82
C ASP A 61 14.13 -15.84 42.42
N CYS A 62 13.10 -15.27 41.77
CA CYS A 62 12.72 -15.66 40.41
C CYS A 62 13.87 -15.40 39.41
N GLN A 63 14.46 -14.21 39.44
CA GLN A 63 15.53 -13.83 38.51
C GLN A 63 16.79 -14.70 38.74
N ARG A 64 17.13 -14.95 40.02
CA ARG A 64 18.25 -15.81 40.39
C ARG A 64 18.03 -17.24 39.91
N LEU A 65 16.86 -17.81 40.16
CA LEU A 65 16.51 -19.17 39.78
C LEU A 65 16.60 -19.36 38.25
N VAL A 66 16.05 -18.43 37.47
CA VAL A 66 16.16 -18.46 36.01
C VAL A 66 17.63 -18.41 35.57
N SER A 67 18.43 -17.50 36.15
CA SER A 67 19.86 -17.37 35.81
C SER A 67 20.63 -18.66 36.11
N ASP A 68 20.40 -19.26 37.27
CA ASP A 68 21.07 -20.50 37.71
C ASP A 68 20.76 -21.66 36.76
N PHE A 69 19.51 -21.78 36.29
CA PHE A 69 19.12 -22.80 35.33
C PHE A 69 19.75 -22.57 33.93
N TYR A 70 19.83 -21.33 33.47
CA TYR A 70 20.50 -21.03 32.19
C TYR A 70 21.99 -21.31 32.26
N GLU A 71 22.67 -20.98 33.38
CA GLU A 71 24.07 -21.34 33.57
C GLU A 71 24.32 -22.86 33.60
N GLN A 72 23.43 -23.62 34.24
CA GLN A 72 23.51 -25.08 34.27
C GLN A 72 23.35 -25.67 32.88
N TYR A 73 22.34 -25.22 32.10
CA TYR A 73 22.07 -25.76 30.79
C TYR A 73 23.11 -25.36 29.73
N THR A 74 23.79 -24.24 29.85
CA THR A 74 24.89 -23.88 28.94
C THR A 74 26.16 -24.72 29.20
N LYS A 75 26.28 -25.30 30.36
CA LYS A 75 27.42 -26.16 30.71
C LYS A 75 27.24 -27.66 30.35
N VAL A 76 26.02 -28.08 30.08
CA VAL A 76 25.68 -29.50 29.81
C VAL A 76 25.28 -29.68 28.36
N ASN A 77 26.16 -30.28 27.57
CA ASN A 77 25.94 -30.64 26.17
C ASN A 77 25.16 -31.99 26.07
N ALA A 78 24.00 -32.06 26.73
CA ALA A 78 23.16 -33.25 26.70
C ALA A 78 22.10 -33.19 25.58
N PRO A 79 21.75 -34.31 24.90
CA PRO A 79 20.68 -34.33 23.91
C PRO A 79 19.33 -33.92 24.55
N MET A 80 18.47 -33.28 23.79
CA MET A 80 17.12 -32.96 24.26
C MET A 80 16.32 -34.20 24.58
N SER A 81 15.58 -34.19 25.70
CA SER A 81 14.67 -35.27 26.07
C SER A 81 13.58 -35.46 25.00
N MET A 82 12.98 -36.68 24.95
CA MET A 82 11.90 -36.95 24.00
C MET A 82 10.69 -36.03 24.21
N SER A 83 10.33 -35.71 25.46
CA SER A 83 9.27 -34.77 25.81
C SER A 83 9.59 -33.37 25.33
N LEU A 84 10.81 -32.88 25.54
CA LEU A 84 11.23 -31.55 25.10
C LEU A 84 11.24 -31.41 23.57
N ARG A 85 11.64 -32.46 22.85
CA ARG A 85 11.54 -32.56 21.38
C ARG A 85 10.09 -32.49 20.91
N SER A 86 9.18 -33.19 21.59
CA SER A 86 7.74 -33.18 21.30
C SER A 86 7.15 -31.79 21.52
N ILE A 87 7.48 -31.12 22.64
CA ILE A 87 7.06 -29.75 22.96
C ILE A 87 7.54 -28.78 21.89
N TYR A 88 8.81 -28.89 21.49
CA TYR A 88 9.36 -28.02 20.44
C TYR A 88 8.65 -28.22 19.10
N ALA A 89 8.46 -29.47 18.68
CA ALA A 89 7.76 -29.80 17.44
C ALA A 89 6.29 -29.33 17.46
N GLU A 90 5.61 -29.43 18.60
CA GLU A 90 4.23 -28.99 18.76
C GLU A 90 4.13 -27.45 18.79
N ALA A 91 5.06 -26.77 19.47
CA ALA A 91 5.15 -25.31 19.48
C ALA A 91 5.41 -24.73 18.08
N MET A 92 6.17 -25.46 17.25
CA MET A 92 6.44 -25.07 15.87
C MET A 92 5.32 -25.44 14.89
N LYS A 93 4.46 -26.39 15.21
CA LYS A 93 3.24 -26.72 14.45
C LYS A 93 2.11 -25.72 14.69
N GLN A 94 2.05 -25.14 15.89
CA GLN A 94 1.13 -24.05 16.12
C GLN A 94 1.56 -22.90 15.21
N PRO A 95 0.70 -22.42 14.29
CA PRO A 95 1.03 -21.19 13.60
C PRO A 95 1.42 -20.21 14.70
N GLN A 96 2.51 -19.47 14.50
CA GLN A 96 2.89 -18.37 15.39
C GLN A 96 1.76 -17.34 15.39
N THR A 97 0.71 -17.64 16.14
CA THR A 97 -0.37 -16.75 16.51
C THR A 97 -0.01 -15.86 17.70
N ALA A 98 1.25 -15.84 18.12
CA ALA A 98 1.85 -14.59 18.46
C ALA A 98 2.14 -13.89 17.10
N LYS A 99 1.08 -13.53 16.36
CA LYS A 99 1.09 -12.23 15.71
C LYS A 99 1.69 -11.32 16.77
N ARG A 100 2.98 -10.88 16.62
CA ARG A 100 3.30 -9.53 17.06
C ARG A 100 2.05 -8.79 16.65
N GLN A 101 1.21 -8.40 17.60
CA GLN A 101 0.23 -7.38 17.32
C GLN A 101 1.12 -6.24 16.88
N VAL A 102 1.29 -6.14 15.58
CA VAL A 102 1.71 -4.90 14.94
C VAL A 102 0.72 -3.95 15.57
N LYS A 103 1.18 -3.17 16.56
CA LYS A 103 0.39 -2.08 17.11
C LYS A 103 -0.04 -1.36 15.86
N ASP A 104 -1.33 -1.37 15.54
CA ASP A 104 -1.84 -0.67 14.39
C ASP A 104 -1.34 0.77 14.53
N VAL A 105 -0.24 1.08 13.83
CA VAL A 105 0.37 2.41 13.85
C VAL A 105 -0.61 3.38 13.22
N LEU A 106 -1.49 2.84 12.35
CA LEU A 106 -2.58 3.59 11.78
C LEU A 106 -3.75 3.63 12.76
N PRO A 107 -4.30 4.84 13.05
CA PRO A 107 -5.50 4.98 13.85
C PRO A 107 -6.65 4.12 13.28
N SER A 108 -7.53 3.60 14.14
CA SER A 108 -8.73 2.85 13.74
C SER A 108 -9.70 3.68 12.90
N GLU A 109 -9.63 5.01 13.01
CA GLU A 109 -10.42 5.97 12.25
C GLU A 109 -9.52 6.79 11.31
N PRO A 110 -10.07 7.24 10.15
CA PRO A 110 -9.32 8.08 9.25
C PRO A 110 -8.96 9.43 9.90
N PRO A 111 -7.83 10.04 9.52
CA PRO A 111 -7.43 11.34 10.03
C PRO A 111 -8.51 12.41 9.78
N LYS A 112 -8.85 13.16 10.81
CA LYS A 112 -9.79 14.28 10.70
C LYS A 112 -9.21 15.39 9.85
N MET A 113 -10.06 16.00 9.00
CA MET A 113 -9.66 17.17 8.19
C MET A 113 -9.22 18.32 9.11
N PRO A 114 -8.22 19.13 8.67
CA PRO A 114 -7.85 20.35 9.39
C PRO A 114 -9.04 21.30 9.55
N GLU A 115 -9.13 21.97 10.69
CA GLU A 115 -10.18 22.97 10.92
C GLU A 115 -10.06 24.16 9.94
N LYS A 116 -8.81 24.57 9.66
CA LYS A 116 -8.49 25.61 8.69
C LYS A 116 -8.11 24.98 7.36
N LEU A 117 -8.94 25.20 6.36
CA LEU A 117 -8.76 24.67 5.01
C LEU A 117 -8.30 25.76 4.04
N PRO A 118 -7.55 25.39 2.98
CA PRO A 118 -7.34 26.26 1.82
C PRO A 118 -8.68 26.80 1.32
N LYS A 119 -8.70 28.04 0.85
CA LYS A 119 -9.95 28.71 0.46
C LYS A 119 -10.71 27.96 -0.63
N LEU A 120 -9.98 27.43 -1.61
CA LEU A 120 -10.56 26.61 -2.68
C LEU A 120 -11.18 25.33 -2.12
N ILE A 121 -10.46 24.57 -1.30
CA ILE A 121 -10.98 23.33 -0.70
C ILE A 121 -12.22 23.63 0.15
N LYS A 122 -12.16 24.68 1.01
CA LYS A 122 -13.31 25.10 1.81
C LYS A 122 -14.54 25.42 0.95
N LEU A 123 -14.34 26.04 -0.22
CA LEU A 123 -15.41 26.30 -1.17
C LEU A 123 -15.97 24.99 -1.74
N LEU A 124 -15.11 24.12 -2.26
CA LEU A 124 -15.51 22.91 -2.96
C LEU A 124 -16.27 21.93 -2.06
N VAL A 125 -15.85 21.76 -0.78
CA VAL A 125 -16.54 20.88 0.16
C VAL A 125 -17.76 21.53 0.83
N SER A 126 -18.01 22.83 0.62
CA SER A 126 -19.05 23.59 1.35
C SER A 126 -20.49 23.11 1.08
N LYS A 127 -20.71 22.42 -0.03
CA LYS A 127 -22.04 21.91 -0.43
C LYS A 127 -22.29 20.48 0.03
N GLU A 128 -21.33 19.86 0.71
CA GLU A 128 -21.39 18.47 1.09
C GLU A 128 -21.54 18.29 2.62
N PRO A 129 -22.26 17.24 3.05
CA PRO A 129 -22.34 16.85 4.45
C PRO A 129 -20.94 16.58 5.04
N GLU A 130 -20.77 16.80 6.32
CA GLU A 130 -19.47 16.76 6.99
C GLU A 130 -18.71 15.43 6.75
N HIS A 131 -19.38 14.29 6.90
CA HIS A 131 -18.79 12.97 6.72
C HIS A 131 -18.38 12.65 5.27
N VAL A 132 -18.91 13.39 4.27
CA VAL A 132 -18.57 13.23 2.84
C VAL A 132 -17.40 14.13 2.43
N ARG A 133 -17.19 15.26 3.17
CA ARG A 133 -16.18 16.28 2.83
C ARG A 133 -14.76 15.72 2.65
N PRO A 134 -14.25 14.80 3.48
CA PRO A 134 -12.90 14.27 3.29
C PRO A 134 -12.72 13.60 1.92
N SER A 135 -13.66 12.77 1.51
CA SER A 135 -13.61 12.08 0.22
C SER A 135 -13.70 13.06 -0.97
N VAL A 136 -14.56 14.08 -0.85
CA VAL A 136 -14.66 15.15 -1.86
C VAL A 136 -13.37 15.96 -1.92
N ALA A 137 -12.80 16.34 -0.78
CA ALA A 137 -11.54 17.09 -0.72
C ALA A 137 -10.37 16.34 -1.38
N MET A 138 -10.40 15.01 -1.36
CA MET A 138 -9.42 14.17 -2.07
C MET A 138 -9.73 14.05 -3.56
N GLY A 139 -11.01 13.96 -3.93
CA GLY A 139 -11.49 13.70 -5.29
C GLY A 139 -11.54 14.92 -6.21
N VAL A 140 -11.30 16.16 -5.71
CA VAL A 140 -11.33 17.36 -6.56
C VAL A 140 -10.06 17.59 -7.38
N PHE A 141 -8.96 16.92 -7.08
CA PHE A 141 -7.67 17.17 -7.73
C PHE A 141 -7.58 16.65 -9.17
N PRO A 142 -8.13 15.49 -9.56
CA PRO A 142 -8.13 15.08 -10.95
C PRO A 142 -8.78 16.12 -11.88
N PRO A 143 -9.99 16.65 -11.61
CA PRO A 143 -10.58 17.71 -12.45
C PRO A 143 -9.86 19.04 -12.33
N LEU A 144 -9.30 19.43 -11.16
CA LEU A 144 -8.49 20.66 -11.04
C LEU A 144 -7.19 20.56 -11.86
N GLY A 145 -6.50 19.41 -11.80
CA GLY A 145 -5.30 19.16 -12.59
C GLY A 145 -5.55 19.20 -14.10
N ALA A 146 -6.76 18.84 -14.55
CA ALA A 146 -7.12 18.87 -15.96
C ALA A 146 -7.13 20.28 -16.59
N HIS A 147 -7.13 21.34 -15.78
CA HIS A 147 -7.02 22.74 -16.24
C HIS A 147 -5.58 23.20 -16.43
N LEU A 148 -4.58 22.48 -15.90
CA LEU A 148 -3.18 22.85 -16.01
C LEU A 148 -2.61 22.31 -17.32
N TYR A 149 -2.17 23.23 -18.18
CA TYR A 149 -1.54 22.93 -19.45
C TYR A 149 -0.14 23.53 -19.49
N ASP A 150 0.87 22.74 -19.85
CA ASP A 150 2.27 23.17 -19.90
C ASP A 150 2.77 23.76 -18.56
N VAL A 151 2.36 23.11 -17.45
CA VAL A 151 2.73 23.50 -16.09
C VAL A 151 3.53 22.37 -15.44
N HIS A 152 4.75 22.72 -15.03
CA HIS A 152 5.72 21.77 -14.52
C HIS A 152 6.17 22.17 -13.11
N PHE A 153 6.20 21.23 -12.20
CA PHE A 153 6.58 21.41 -10.80
C PHE A 153 7.88 20.69 -10.51
N LEU A 154 8.91 21.40 -10.05
CA LEU A 154 10.20 20.81 -9.70
C LEU A 154 10.07 19.99 -8.40
N TYR A 155 10.34 18.70 -8.48
CA TYR A 155 10.35 17.79 -7.34
C TYR A 155 11.75 17.67 -6.72
N ALA A 156 11.87 17.09 -5.50
CA ALA A 156 13.12 16.98 -4.76
C ALA A 156 14.21 16.13 -5.46
N ASP A 157 13.83 15.27 -6.39
CA ASP A 157 14.74 14.46 -7.21
C ASP A 157 15.28 15.20 -8.45
N ASN A 158 15.06 16.51 -8.55
CA ASN A 158 15.39 17.37 -9.69
C ASN A 158 14.66 16.98 -10.99
N THR A 159 13.53 16.27 -10.90
CA THR A 159 12.66 16.03 -12.04
C THR A 159 11.44 16.96 -12.01
N TYR A 160 10.96 17.33 -13.20
CA TYR A 160 9.70 18.04 -13.31
C TYR A 160 8.53 17.06 -13.32
N ARG A 161 7.49 17.38 -12.54
CA ARG A 161 6.25 16.64 -12.45
C ARG A 161 5.08 17.52 -12.89
N GLU A 162 4.07 16.90 -13.45
CA GLU A 162 2.85 17.56 -13.87
C GLU A 162 1.67 17.19 -12.96
N ALA A 163 0.52 17.87 -13.13
CA ALA A 163 -0.63 17.72 -12.24
C ALA A 163 -1.43 16.43 -12.50
N THR A 164 -0.78 15.30 -12.42
CA THR A 164 -1.39 13.98 -12.62
C THR A 164 -2.05 13.48 -11.34
N PHE A 165 -3.35 13.14 -11.45
CA PHE A 165 -4.12 12.61 -10.33
C PHE A 165 -5.05 11.49 -10.78
N MET A 166 -4.91 10.35 -10.13
CA MET A 166 -5.78 9.21 -10.26
C MET A 166 -6.39 8.94 -8.89
N HIS A 167 -7.69 9.20 -8.75
CA HIS A 167 -8.35 9.07 -7.45
C HIS A 167 -9.44 8.01 -7.47
N HIS A 168 -9.43 7.13 -6.46
CA HIS A 168 -10.43 6.08 -6.30
C HIS A 168 -11.11 6.14 -4.93
N THR A 169 -12.44 6.25 -4.92
CA THR A 169 -13.23 6.26 -3.68
C THR A 169 -13.86 4.90 -3.43
N MET A 170 -13.48 4.29 -2.31
CA MET A 170 -14.01 3.01 -1.83
C MET A 170 -14.93 3.24 -0.62
N ALA A 171 -16.22 2.99 -0.77
CA ALA A 171 -17.17 3.19 0.32
C ALA A 171 -18.35 2.22 0.22
N LYS A 172 -19.10 2.04 1.31
CA LYS A 172 -20.33 1.22 1.31
C LYS A 172 -21.35 1.76 0.29
N THR A 173 -22.30 0.94 -0.08
CA THR A 173 -23.45 1.36 -0.91
C THR A 173 -24.23 2.50 -0.24
N SER A 174 -24.75 3.41 -1.05
CA SER A 174 -25.62 4.52 -0.59
C SER A 174 -24.97 5.51 0.40
N THR A 175 -23.63 5.66 0.38
CA THR A 175 -22.90 6.59 1.25
C THR A 175 -22.67 7.99 0.66
N GLY A 176 -23.20 8.27 -0.54
CA GLY A 176 -23.06 9.60 -1.16
C GLY A 176 -21.84 9.76 -2.08
N LYS A 177 -21.29 8.67 -2.63
CA LYS A 177 -20.15 8.72 -3.60
C LYS A 177 -20.40 9.64 -4.79
N SER A 178 -21.65 9.84 -5.22
CA SER A 178 -22.04 10.78 -6.28
C SER A 178 -21.72 12.26 -5.99
N ALA A 179 -21.38 12.62 -4.75
CA ALA A 179 -20.89 13.94 -4.40
C ALA A 179 -19.64 14.33 -5.19
N ILE A 180 -18.74 13.35 -5.44
CA ILE A 180 -17.51 13.57 -6.20
C ILE A 180 -17.83 13.89 -7.66
N SER A 181 -18.78 13.19 -8.27
CA SER A 181 -19.23 13.48 -9.64
C SER A 181 -19.77 14.91 -9.76
N ARG A 182 -20.66 15.30 -8.85
CA ARG A 182 -21.28 16.64 -8.88
C ARG A 182 -20.26 17.79 -8.73
N VAL A 183 -19.31 17.66 -7.80
CA VAL A 183 -18.26 18.69 -7.66
C VAL A 183 -17.31 18.69 -8.86
N SER A 184 -17.00 17.53 -9.42
CA SER A 184 -16.18 17.41 -10.63
C SER A 184 -16.86 18.04 -11.84
N GLU A 185 -18.16 17.86 -12.02
CA GLU A 185 -18.95 18.53 -13.05
C GLU A 185 -18.91 20.07 -12.90
N ALA A 186 -18.99 20.57 -11.66
CA ALA A 186 -18.89 22.01 -11.43
C ALA A 186 -17.49 22.55 -11.75
N ILE A 187 -16.44 21.82 -11.42
CA ILE A 187 -15.05 22.19 -11.73
C ILE A 187 -14.81 22.16 -13.24
N MET A 188 -15.25 21.13 -13.93
CA MET A 188 -15.01 20.89 -15.36
C MET A 188 -15.95 21.64 -16.30
N LYS A 189 -16.78 22.54 -15.79
CA LYS A 189 -17.87 23.13 -16.57
C LYS A 189 -17.38 23.90 -17.81
N ASP A 190 -16.33 24.70 -17.70
CA ASP A 190 -15.75 25.47 -18.81
C ASP A 190 -15.13 24.54 -19.87
N ILE A 191 -14.45 23.48 -19.44
CA ILE A 191 -13.93 22.44 -20.34
C ILE A 191 -15.08 21.70 -21.02
N ALA A 192 -16.15 21.35 -20.30
CA ALA A 192 -17.31 20.69 -20.87
C ALA A 192 -18.01 21.53 -21.95
N GLU A 193 -18.16 22.84 -21.71
CA GLU A 193 -18.73 23.78 -22.67
C GLU A 193 -17.87 23.86 -23.95
N ARG A 194 -16.55 23.90 -23.82
CA ARG A 194 -15.62 23.88 -24.97
C ARG A 194 -15.65 22.52 -25.69
N ASP A 195 -15.63 21.43 -24.94
CA ASP A 195 -15.66 20.07 -25.50
C ASP A 195 -16.93 19.81 -26.30
N GLU A 196 -18.08 20.36 -25.89
CA GLU A 196 -19.33 20.24 -26.61
C GLU A 196 -19.26 20.88 -28.00
N VAL A 197 -18.67 22.07 -28.12
CA VAL A 197 -18.43 22.71 -29.40
C VAL A 197 -17.53 21.86 -30.30
N ASN A 198 -16.44 21.34 -29.74
CA ASN A 198 -15.52 20.49 -30.51
C ASN A 198 -16.13 19.15 -30.91
N ARG A 199 -17.00 18.55 -30.09
CA ARG A 199 -17.76 17.35 -30.45
C ARG A 199 -18.72 17.58 -31.63
N GLN A 200 -19.38 18.74 -31.65
CA GLN A 200 -20.24 19.13 -32.77
C GLN A 200 -19.43 19.30 -34.05
N ARG A 201 -18.26 19.95 -33.98
CA ARG A 201 -17.34 20.08 -35.14
C ARG A 201 -16.82 18.70 -35.59
N GLU A 202 -16.50 17.81 -34.68
CA GLU A 202 -16.08 16.43 -35.01
C GLU A 202 -17.23 15.66 -35.71
N GLN A 203 -18.47 15.83 -35.26
CA GLN A 203 -19.65 15.20 -35.89
C GLN A 203 -19.87 15.76 -37.29
N GLN A 204 -19.78 17.06 -37.47
CA GLN A 204 -19.90 17.70 -38.81
C GLN A 204 -18.85 17.13 -39.78
N TYR A 205 -17.58 17.03 -39.34
CA TYR A 205 -16.53 16.40 -40.15
C TYR A 205 -16.86 14.96 -40.52
N LYS A 206 -17.39 14.15 -39.60
CA LYS A 206 -17.80 12.76 -39.88
C LYS A 206 -18.94 12.72 -40.88
N ASP A 207 -19.91 13.63 -40.78
CA ASP A 207 -21.04 13.72 -41.68
C ASP A 207 -20.60 14.12 -43.09
N GLU A 208 -19.64 15.04 -43.21
CA GLU A 208 -19.04 15.43 -44.50
C GLU A 208 -18.27 14.26 -45.12
N CYS A 209 -17.47 13.54 -44.32
CA CYS A 209 -16.82 12.31 -44.80
C CYS A 209 -17.79 11.26 -45.32
N ASN A 210 -18.93 11.09 -44.64
CA ASN A 210 -19.96 10.11 -45.01
C ASN A 210 -20.75 10.53 -46.27
N LYS A 211 -20.92 11.83 -46.51
CA LYS A 211 -21.61 12.38 -47.71
C LYS A 211 -20.74 12.40 -48.96
N LYS A 212 -19.47 12.17 -48.81
CA LYS A 212 -18.50 12.18 -49.91
C LYS A 212 -18.82 11.19 -50.99
N GLY A 213 -18.79 11.61 -52.25
CA GLY A 213 -18.89 10.73 -53.42
C GLY A 213 -17.64 9.85 -53.59
N ALA A 214 -17.79 8.71 -54.31
CA ALA A 214 -16.74 7.72 -54.46
C ALA A 214 -15.38 8.28 -55.00
N ASN A 215 -15.42 9.34 -55.79
CA ASN A 215 -14.25 9.95 -56.44
C ASN A 215 -13.82 11.30 -55.84
N THR A 216 -14.32 11.67 -54.68
CA THR A 216 -14.01 12.97 -54.06
C THR A 216 -13.01 12.76 -52.90
N LYS A 217 -11.96 13.60 -52.79
CA LYS A 217 -11.04 13.56 -51.64
C LYS A 217 -11.83 13.77 -50.35
N ALA A 218 -11.48 13.03 -49.28
CA ALA A 218 -12.05 13.28 -47.96
C ALA A 218 -11.67 14.70 -47.49
N PRO A 219 -12.56 15.41 -46.79
CA PRO A 219 -12.20 16.66 -46.15
C PRO A 219 -11.06 16.41 -45.18
N ASP A 220 -10.16 17.42 -45.01
CA ASP A 220 -9.10 17.33 -44.05
C ASP A 220 -9.71 17.47 -42.64
N ARG A 221 -9.25 16.63 -41.71
CA ARG A 221 -9.71 16.68 -40.31
C ARG A 221 -9.18 17.94 -39.65
N PRO A 222 -10.02 18.71 -38.92
CA PRO A 222 -9.54 19.86 -38.16
C PRO A 222 -8.48 19.44 -37.10
N ASP A 223 -7.37 20.17 -37.03
CA ASP A 223 -6.24 19.86 -36.14
C ASP A 223 -6.46 20.28 -34.68
N ASP A 224 -7.51 21.11 -34.44
CA ASP A 224 -7.81 21.72 -33.13
C ASP A 224 -9.04 21.12 -32.44
N LEU A 225 -9.34 19.86 -32.71
CA LEU A 225 -10.47 19.15 -32.09
C LEU A 225 -10.11 18.61 -30.70
N ILE A 226 -9.72 19.48 -29.77
CA ILE A 226 -9.37 19.11 -28.39
C ILE A 226 -10.66 18.76 -27.63
N VAL A 227 -10.76 17.52 -27.16
CA VAL A 227 -11.81 17.02 -26.29
C VAL A 227 -11.16 16.38 -25.07
N GLN A 228 -11.26 17.03 -23.92
CA GLN A 228 -10.61 16.59 -22.67
C GLN A 228 -11.47 15.63 -21.86
N ILE A 229 -12.79 15.79 -21.82
CA ILE A 229 -13.68 14.91 -21.06
C ILE A 229 -13.99 13.65 -21.89
N LEU A 230 -13.51 12.50 -21.43
CA LEU A 230 -13.76 11.23 -22.10
C LEU A 230 -15.07 10.61 -21.65
N MET A 231 -15.74 9.91 -22.57
CA MET A 231 -16.90 9.09 -22.23
C MET A 231 -16.47 7.82 -21.51
N THR A 232 -17.36 7.28 -20.68
CA THR A 232 -17.10 6.06 -19.90
C THR A 232 -17.00 4.79 -20.76
N ASP A 233 -17.55 4.81 -21.96
CA ASP A 233 -17.47 3.73 -22.95
C ASP A 233 -16.57 4.16 -24.11
N ILE A 234 -15.26 3.98 -23.95
CA ILE A 234 -14.24 4.35 -24.92
C ILE A 234 -13.34 3.14 -25.23
N THR A 235 -13.00 2.95 -26.50
CA THR A 235 -12.04 1.92 -26.92
C THR A 235 -10.60 2.42 -26.82
N SER A 236 -9.62 1.51 -26.79
CA SER A 236 -8.20 1.87 -26.79
C SER A 236 -7.78 2.71 -28.00
N ALA A 237 -8.36 2.44 -29.16
CA ALA A 237 -8.13 3.24 -30.38
C ALA A 237 -8.70 4.66 -30.26
N ALA A 238 -9.90 4.80 -29.68
CA ALA A 238 -10.50 6.10 -29.44
C ALA A 238 -9.73 6.88 -28.36
N LEU A 239 -9.23 6.21 -27.31
CA LEU A 239 -8.36 6.82 -26.32
C LEU A 239 -7.06 7.34 -26.96
N ALA A 240 -6.42 6.55 -27.83
CA ALA A 240 -5.23 6.96 -28.54
C ALA A 240 -5.47 8.21 -29.42
N LEU A 241 -6.58 8.22 -30.16
CA LEU A 241 -6.96 9.38 -30.97
C LEU A 241 -7.22 10.62 -30.12
N LYS A 242 -7.98 10.48 -29.02
CA LYS A 242 -8.31 11.62 -28.14
C LYS A 242 -7.11 12.14 -27.37
N GLY A 243 -6.20 11.24 -26.95
CA GLY A 243 -4.96 11.64 -26.30
C GLY A 243 -4.01 12.41 -27.24
N ASP A 244 -3.90 11.99 -28.50
CA ASP A 244 -3.13 12.72 -29.52
C ASP A 244 -3.78 14.06 -29.86
N ASP A 245 -5.11 14.09 -30.04
CA ASP A 245 -5.88 15.33 -30.27
C ASP A 245 -5.80 16.33 -29.12
N ALA A 246 -5.58 15.84 -27.88
CA ALA A 246 -5.49 16.70 -26.70
C ALA A 246 -4.25 17.62 -26.69
N LYS A 247 -3.24 17.32 -27.52
CA LYS A 247 -2.03 18.18 -27.73
C LYS A 247 -1.36 18.58 -26.42
N GLY A 248 -1.25 17.65 -25.46
CA GLY A 248 -0.63 17.89 -24.14
C GLY A 248 -1.60 18.39 -23.06
N HIS A 249 -2.86 18.63 -23.38
CA HIS A 249 -3.87 18.87 -22.33
C HIS A 249 -4.21 17.55 -21.61
N PHE A 250 -4.46 17.66 -20.30
CA PHE A 250 -4.95 16.51 -19.55
C PHE A 250 -6.35 16.10 -19.99
N ILE A 251 -6.50 14.86 -20.44
CA ILE A 251 -7.81 14.24 -20.60
C ILE A 251 -8.33 13.77 -19.23
N TYR A 252 -9.64 13.75 -19.06
CA TYR A 252 -10.29 13.43 -17.79
C TYR A 252 -11.45 12.46 -17.95
N SER A 253 -11.57 11.52 -16.99
CA SER A 253 -12.72 10.62 -16.89
C SER A 253 -13.32 10.62 -15.50
N MET A 254 -14.66 10.62 -15.41
CA MET A 254 -15.40 10.29 -14.20
C MET A 254 -16.04 8.92 -14.36
N LEU A 255 -15.56 7.90 -13.63
CA LEU A 255 -15.98 6.52 -13.71
C LEU A 255 -16.78 6.17 -12.45
N ASN A 256 -18.09 6.08 -12.57
CA ASN A 256 -18.96 5.75 -11.43
C ASN A 256 -18.73 4.33 -10.90
N GLU A 257 -18.16 3.45 -11.71
CA GLU A 257 -17.74 2.10 -11.35
C GLU A 257 -16.34 1.83 -11.92
N VAL A 258 -15.43 1.31 -11.08
CA VAL A 258 -14.03 1.06 -11.47
C VAL A 258 -13.91 -0.01 -12.55
N GLU A 259 -14.86 -0.92 -12.61
CA GLU A 259 -14.91 -1.99 -13.61
C GLU A 259 -15.08 -1.48 -15.05
N LEU A 260 -15.48 -0.22 -15.23
CA LEU A 260 -15.52 0.42 -16.55
C LEU A 260 -14.14 0.46 -17.23
N PHE A 261 -13.06 0.47 -16.44
CA PHE A 261 -11.70 0.30 -16.97
C PHE A 261 -11.48 -1.03 -17.69
N ASN A 262 -12.22 -2.09 -17.37
CA ASN A 262 -12.10 -3.37 -18.07
C ASN A 262 -12.51 -3.28 -19.54
N LYS A 263 -13.27 -2.25 -19.94
CA LYS A 263 -13.64 -2.00 -21.34
C LYS A 263 -12.49 -1.46 -22.19
N PHE A 264 -11.48 -0.86 -21.55
CA PHE A 264 -10.25 -0.43 -22.24
C PHE A 264 -9.37 -1.60 -22.68
N ASP A 265 -9.58 -2.79 -22.10
CA ASP A 265 -8.83 -3.99 -22.44
C ASP A 265 -9.75 -5.21 -22.62
N PRO A 266 -10.35 -5.37 -23.81
CA PRO A 266 -11.19 -6.53 -24.12
C PRO A 266 -10.41 -7.85 -24.20
N SER A 267 -9.06 -7.80 -24.25
CA SER A 267 -8.21 -8.98 -24.51
C SER A 267 -7.90 -9.84 -23.27
N LYS A 268 -8.49 -9.57 -22.11
CA LYS A 268 -8.19 -10.23 -20.82
C LYS A 268 -6.76 -10.05 -20.31
N GLN A 269 -5.90 -9.33 -21.03
CA GLN A 269 -4.57 -9.00 -20.59
C GLN A 269 -4.62 -7.69 -19.80
N LYS A 270 -4.87 -7.77 -18.51
CA LYS A 270 -4.83 -6.64 -17.54
C LYS A 270 -3.53 -5.81 -17.57
N MET A 271 -2.62 -6.15 -18.46
CA MET A 271 -1.32 -5.53 -18.64
C MET A 271 -1.42 -4.12 -19.25
N SER A 272 -2.41 -3.85 -20.11
CA SER A 272 -2.57 -2.53 -20.72
C SER A 272 -3.04 -1.47 -19.74
N LEU A 273 -3.94 -1.80 -18.81
CA LEU A 273 -4.39 -0.87 -17.78
C LEU A 273 -3.27 -0.51 -16.78
N ARG A 274 -2.46 -1.48 -16.36
CA ARG A 274 -1.30 -1.25 -15.48
C ARG A 274 -0.29 -0.32 -16.13
N ASN A 275 0.07 -0.60 -17.38
CA ASN A 275 0.98 0.24 -18.14
C ASN A 275 0.40 1.66 -18.34
N MET A 276 -0.90 1.77 -18.60
CA MET A 276 -1.57 3.07 -18.71
C MET A 276 -1.50 3.87 -17.41
N ILE A 277 -1.74 3.23 -16.25
CA ILE A 277 -1.61 3.87 -14.93
C ILE A 277 -0.18 4.37 -14.70
N GLN A 278 0.81 3.52 -15.01
CA GLN A 278 2.22 3.87 -14.86
C GLN A 278 2.63 5.01 -15.77
N THR A 279 2.29 4.92 -17.05
CA THR A 279 2.59 5.93 -18.06
C THR A 279 1.90 7.27 -17.76
N ALA A 280 0.60 7.23 -17.39
CA ALA A 280 -0.15 8.44 -17.04
C ALA A 280 0.40 9.15 -15.81
N PHE A 281 0.87 8.40 -14.78
CA PHE A 281 1.41 9.01 -13.56
C PHE A 281 2.66 9.84 -13.82
N ASP A 282 3.50 9.39 -14.73
CA ASP A 282 4.75 10.05 -15.07
C ASP A 282 4.62 10.93 -16.33
N CYS A 283 3.41 11.10 -16.90
CA CYS A 283 3.12 11.80 -18.15
C CYS A 283 4.05 11.36 -19.30
N ASP A 284 4.37 10.07 -19.36
CA ASP A 284 5.33 9.51 -20.29
C ASP A 284 4.70 9.18 -21.67
N TRP A 285 5.54 8.81 -22.63
CA TRP A 285 5.12 8.48 -23.98
C TRP A 285 4.24 7.23 -24.02
N TRP A 286 3.08 7.37 -24.64
CA TRP A 286 2.12 6.31 -24.89
C TRP A 286 1.62 6.39 -26.32
N GLY A 287 1.09 5.28 -26.83
CA GLY A 287 0.53 5.27 -28.15
C GLY A 287 0.22 3.85 -28.64
N GLN A 288 -0.25 3.80 -29.88
CA GLN A 288 -0.43 2.54 -30.60
C GLN A 288 0.00 2.68 -32.05
N GLU A 289 0.50 1.61 -32.60
CA GLU A 289 0.85 1.48 -34.00
C GLU A 289 0.08 0.30 -34.62
N ARG A 290 -0.57 0.52 -35.75
CA ARG A 290 -1.42 -0.46 -36.44
C ARG A 290 -1.16 -0.41 -37.94
N VAL A 291 -1.21 -1.57 -38.60
CA VAL A 291 -0.87 -1.73 -40.05
C VAL A 291 -2.03 -1.39 -41.00
N GLY A 292 -3.28 -1.28 -40.52
CA GLY A 292 -4.43 -1.05 -41.36
C GLY A 292 -4.59 0.41 -41.82
N GLU A 293 -4.94 0.68 -43.07
CA GLU A 293 -5.12 2.04 -43.63
C GLU A 293 -6.09 2.93 -42.83
N LYS A 294 -7.10 2.34 -42.19
CA LYS A 294 -8.08 3.05 -41.33
C LYS A 294 -7.76 2.94 -39.83
N SER A 295 -6.60 2.41 -39.48
CA SER A 295 -6.19 2.23 -38.11
C SER A 295 -5.68 3.54 -37.52
N VAL A 296 -5.96 3.76 -36.24
CA VAL A 296 -5.37 4.88 -35.49
C VAL A 296 -3.93 4.51 -35.14
N THR A 297 -2.98 5.31 -35.64
CA THR A 297 -1.60 5.31 -35.20
C THR A 297 -1.35 6.65 -34.53
N ALA A 298 -0.92 6.64 -33.27
CA ALA A 298 -0.70 7.83 -32.48
C ALA A 298 0.42 7.61 -31.47
N ARG A 299 1.23 8.65 -31.22
CA ARG A 299 2.26 8.69 -30.18
C ARG A 299 2.24 10.06 -29.51
N PHE A 300 1.93 10.09 -28.20
CA PHE A 300 1.81 11.31 -27.42
C PHE A 300 2.20 11.06 -25.97
N GLN A 301 2.44 12.12 -25.19
CA GLN A 301 2.56 12.02 -23.74
C GLN A 301 1.18 11.85 -23.12
N LEU A 302 1.02 10.85 -22.26
CA LEU A 302 -0.27 10.49 -21.69
C LEU A 302 -0.59 11.34 -20.46
N HIS A 303 -1.21 12.50 -20.69
CA HIS A 303 -1.78 13.34 -19.65
C HIS A 303 -3.20 12.88 -19.35
N TYR A 304 -3.35 12.00 -18.34
CA TYR A 304 -4.65 11.40 -18.06
C TYR A 304 -4.98 11.40 -16.56
N ASN A 305 -6.01 12.16 -16.20
CA ASN A 305 -6.56 12.26 -14.86
C ASN A 305 -7.92 11.57 -14.79
N TRP A 306 -8.22 10.92 -13.66
CA TRP A 306 -9.56 10.37 -13.46
C TRP A 306 -9.99 10.31 -12.01
N ASN A 307 -11.32 10.29 -11.84
CA ASN A 307 -11.98 9.82 -10.64
C ASN A 307 -12.69 8.50 -10.91
N SER A 308 -12.60 7.56 -9.98
CA SER A 308 -13.38 6.34 -10.01
C SER A 308 -13.95 6.01 -8.64
N CYS A 309 -15.03 5.22 -8.62
CA CYS A 309 -15.71 4.81 -7.40
C CYS A 309 -15.99 3.31 -7.41
N SER A 310 -16.06 2.71 -6.22
CA SER A 310 -16.53 1.33 -6.04
C SER A 310 -17.09 1.10 -4.64
N THR A 311 -17.66 -0.09 -4.42
CA THR A 311 -17.76 -0.64 -3.06
C THR A 311 -16.39 -1.10 -2.59
N ILE A 312 -16.19 -1.20 -1.26
CA ILE A 312 -14.89 -1.60 -0.70
C ILE A 312 -14.41 -2.92 -1.30
N LYS A 313 -15.25 -3.95 -1.26
CA LYS A 313 -14.89 -5.27 -1.80
C LYS A 313 -14.52 -5.23 -3.30
N ARG A 314 -15.35 -4.59 -4.13
CA ARG A 314 -15.09 -4.50 -5.57
C ARG A 314 -13.78 -3.74 -5.88
N GLY A 315 -13.50 -2.67 -5.12
CA GLY A 315 -12.23 -1.96 -5.24
C GLY A 315 -11.05 -2.85 -4.85
N GLN A 316 -11.14 -3.57 -3.74
CA GLN A 316 -10.11 -4.53 -3.34
C GLN A 316 -9.89 -5.60 -4.41
N ASP A 317 -10.94 -6.22 -4.93
CA ASP A 317 -10.86 -7.24 -5.98
C ASP A 317 -10.25 -6.68 -7.29
N PHE A 318 -10.57 -5.42 -7.63
CA PHE A 318 -10.04 -4.75 -8.83
C PHE A 318 -8.55 -4.45 -8.72
N PHE A 319 -8.10 -3.88 -7.59
CA PHE A 319 -6.71 -3.48 -7.40
C PHE A 319 -5.79 -4.62 -6.93
N ALA A 320 -6.32 -5.71 -6.37
CA ALA A 320 -5.52 -6.83 -5.87
C ALA A 320 -4.46 -7.35 -6.88
N PRO A 321 -4.76 -7.53 -8.18
CA PRO A 321 -3.76 -7.95 -9.15
C PRO A 321 -2.67 -6.91 -9.44
N MET A 322 -2.84 -5.65 -9.02
CA MET A 322 -1.93 -4.53 -9.24
C MET A 322 -1.03 -4.24 -8.04
N LEU A 323 -1.23 -4.96 -6.93
CA LEU A 323 -0.44 -4.76 -5.71
C LEU A 323 1.02 -5.16 -5.93
N ALA A 324 1.26 -6.27 -6.64
CA ALA A 324 2.60 -6.81 -6.86
C ALA A 324 3.50 -5.94 -7.76
N ASP A 325 2.94 -5.18 -8.69
CA ASP A 325 3.71 -4.33 -9.62
C ASP A 325 3.74 -2.84 -9.24
N GLY A 326 3.12 -2.49 -8.12
CA GLY A 326 3.08 -1.13 -7.59
C GLY A 326 2.27 -0.13 -8.43
N SER A 327 1.56 -0.57 -9.48
CA SER A 327 0.74 0.34 -10.31
C SER A 327 -0.41 0.97 -9.52
N TRP A 328 -1.05 0.21 -8.63
CA TRP A 328 -2.12 0.69 -7.75
C TRP A 328 -1.67 1.88 -6.86
N ASN A 329 -0.40 1.90 -6.44
CA ASN A 329 0.13 2.90 -5.51
C ASN A 329 0.22 4.30 -6.15
N ARG A 330 0.15 4.39 -7.47
CA ARG A 330 0.05 5.64 -8.23
C ARG A 330 -1.35 6.27 -8.15
N CYS A 331 -2.35 5.50 -7.72
CA CYS A 331 -3.67 6.01 -7.38
C CYS A 331 -3.72 6.53 -5.94
N SER A 332 -4.47 7.58 -5.71
CA SER A 332 -4.86 7.99 -4.36
C SER A 332 -6.22 7.42 -4.00
N PHE A 333 -6.42 7.17 -2.71
CA PHE A 333 -7.65 6.55 -2.23
C PHE A 333 -8.43 7.45 -1.27
N GLY A 334 -9.75 7.29 -1.29
CA GLY A 334 -10.65 7.96 -0.37
C GLY A 334 -11.75 7.02 0.11
N THR A 335 -12.39 7.38 1.21
CA THR A 335 -13.54 6.65 1.74
C THR A 335 -14.59 7.58 2.32
N ILE A 336 -15.80 7.10 2.44
CA ILE A 336 -16.90 7.79 3.12
C ILE A 336 -17.37 6.88 4.26
N ILE A 337 -17.17 7.33 5.47
CA ILE A 337 -17.65 6.64 6.67
C ILE A 337 -19.15 6.96 6.83
N PRO A 338 -20.05 5.97 6.82
CA PRO A 338 -21.46 6.23 6.99
C PRO A 338 -21.76 6.76 8.41
N THR A 339 -22.63 7.74 8.52
CA THR A 339 -23.23 8.13 9.79
C THR A 339 -24.32 7.11 10.15
N ASN A 340 -24.24 6.51 11.33
CA ASN A 340 -25.22 5.51 11.77
C ASN A 340 -26.44 6.16 12.44
N ASP A 341 -26.75 7.42 12.10
CA ASP A 341 -27.84 8.22 12.69
C ASP A 341 -29.20 8.08 11.97
N GLY A 342 -29.25 7.26 10.89
CA GLY A 342 -30.44 7.04 10.08
C GLY A 342 -30.91 8.25 9.27
N GLN A 343 -30.16 9.35 9.25
CA GLN A 343 -30.52 10.54 8.50
C GLN A 343 -30.04 10.45 7.05
N ILE A 344 -30.86 10.95 6.13
CA ILE A 344 -30.47 11.07 4.71
C ILE A 344 -29.53 12.28 4.56
N PRO A 345 -28.31 12.10 4.05
CA PRO A 345 -27.36 13.20 3.85
C PRO A 345 -27.95 14.28 2.92
N LYS A 346 -27.98 15.52 3.38
CA LYS A 346 -28.42 16.66 2.58
C LYS A 346 -27.24 17.31 1.88
N HIS A 347 -27.24 17.24 0.57
CA HIS A 347 -26.27 17.89 -0.30
C HIS A 347 -26.78 19.28 -0.74
N GLY A 348 -25.90 20.26 -0.86
CA GLY A 348 -26.24 21.57 -1.41
C GLY A 348 -26.17 21.61 -2.94
N PHE A 349 -26.53 22.74 -3.52
CA PHE A 349 -26.52 22.97 -4.96
C PHE A 349 -25.29 23.78 -5.39
N TYR A 350 -24.71 23.42 -6.52
CA TYR A 350 -23.64 24.15 -7.21
C TYR A 350 -24.26 25.22 -8.11
N ASP A 351 -24.86 26.23 -7.49
CA ASP A 351 -25.60 27.30 -8.13
C ASP A 351 -24.69 28.38 -8.78
N ALA A 352 -25.30 29.36 -9.47
CA ALA A 352 -24.57 30.47 -10.11
C ALA A 352 -23.68 31.26 -9.13
N LYS A 353 -24.09 31.40 -7.85
CA LYS A 353 -23.29 32.05 -6.81
C LYS A 353 -22.05 31.25 -6.45
N PHE A 354 -22.19 29.93 -6.38
CA PHE A 354 -21.05 29.02 -6.19
C PHE A 354 -20.08 29.10 -7.37
N MET A 355 -20.60 29.03 -8.60
CA MET A 355 -19.81 29.11 -9.83
C MET A 355 -19.05 30.43 -9.95
N ALA A 356 -19.68 31.53 -9.62
CA ALA A 356 -19.02 32.86 -9.60
C ALA A 356 -17.85 32.93 -8.60
N ARG A 357 -17.94 32.20 -7.47
CA ARG A 357 -16.85 32.10 -6.49
C ARG A 357 -15.76 31.12 -6.91
N LEU A 358 -16.10 30.08 -7.66
CA LEU A 358 -15.14 29.10 -8.17
C LEU A 358 -14.32 29.64 -9.34
N LYS A 359 -14.97 30.43 -10.21
CA LYS A 359 -14.38 30.92 -11.46
C LYS A 359 -12.98 31.56 -11.31
N PRO A 360 -12.67 32.44 -10.34
CA PRO A 360 -11.33 33.02 -10.21
C PRO A 360 -10.21 32.00 -9.97
N TYR A 361 -10.52 30.83 -9.37
CA TYR A 361 -9.55 29.77 -9.17
C TYR A 361 -9.31 28.98 -10.46
N ILE A 362 -10.38 28.68 -11.19
CA ILE A 362 -10.31 28.02 -12.50
C ILE A 362 -9.58 28.91 -13.52
N ASP A 363 -9.89 30.21 -13.55
CA ASP A 363 -9.21 31.17 -14.43
C ASP A 363 -7.69 31.20 -14.17
N ARG A 364 -7.24 31.11 -12.89
CA ARG A 364 -5.80 31.03 -12.57
C ARG A 364 -5.16 29.71 -13.00
N LEU A 365 -5.86 28.59 -12.83
CA LEU A 365 -5.37 27.29 -13.31
C LEU A 365 -5.22 27.30 -14.84
N ASN A 366 -6.22 27.80 -15.57
CA ASN A 366 -6.18 27.90 -17.04
C ASN A 366 -5.11 28.87 -17.56
N ALA A 367 -4.77 29.91 -16.77
CA ALA A 367 -3.77 30.90 -17.14
C ALA A 367 -2.34 30.52 -16.73
N ALA A 368 -2.16 29.47 -15.94
CA ALA A 368 -0.85 29.04 -15.46
C ALA A 368 -0.03 28.39 -16.58
N GLN A 369 1.27 28.67 -16.61
CA GLN A 369 2.21 28.13 -17.60
C GLN A 369 3.63 28.06 -17.01
N GLY A 370 4.45 27.14 -17.54
CA GLY A 370 5.88 27.06 -17.28
C GLY A 370 6.26 26.34 -16.00
N ASN A 371 7.48 26.60 -15.53
CA ASN A 371 8.12 25.86 -14.47
C ASN A 371 7.96 26.55 -13.11
N TYR A 372 7.59 25.79 -12.11
CA TYR A 372 7.42 26.25 -10.74
C TYR A 372 8.44 25.55 -9.83
N ASP A 373 9.28 26.36 -9.18
CA ASP A 373 10.22 25.93 -8.14
C ASP A 373 9.98 26.78 -6.89
N LEU A 374 9.56 26.14 -5.80
CA LEU A 374 9.24 26.79 -4.54
C LEU A 374 10.00 26.15 -3.39
N LYS A 375 10.84 26.92 -2.71
CA LYS A 375 11.57 26.46 -1.53
C LYS A 375 10.65 25.87 -0.45
N ARG A 376 9.46 26.45 -0.23
CA ARG A 376 8.48 25.92 0.74
C ARG A 376 7.89 24.58 0.31
N ALA A 377 7.73 24.36 -0.99
CA ALA A 377 7.27 23.09 -1.51
C ALA A 377 8.33 22.00 -1.32
N GLN A 378 9.62 22.33 -1.48
CA GLN A 378 10.73 21.42 -1.17
C GLN A 378 10.76 21.06 0.32
N GLN A 379 10.61 22.03 1.21
CA GLN A 379 10.51 21.78 2.66
C GLN A 379 9.30 20.90 3.04
N LEU A 380 8.19 21.02 2.31
CA LEU A 380 7.02 20.14 2.51
C LEU A 380 7.35 18.70 2.13
N ILE A 381 8.10 18.46 1.03
CA ILE A 381 8.53 17.11 0.64
C ILE A 381 9.41 16.50 1.72
N GLU A 382 10.42 17.24 2.20
CA GLU A 382 11.32 16.79 3.27
C GLU A 382 10.52 16.36 4.50
N ARG A 383 9.60 17.20 4.96
CA ARG A 383 8.74 16.92 6.12
C ARG A 383 7.86 15.68 5.91
N LEU A 384 7.26 15.51 4.73
CA LEU A 384 6.42 14.36 4.42
C LEU A 384 7.23 13.06 4.36
N ASN A 385 8.44 13.11 3.78
CA ASN A 385 9.35 11.98 3.74
C ASN A 385 9.85 11.59 5.13
N GLU A 386 10.24 12.56 5.98
CA GLU A 386 10.63 12.30 7.36
C GLU A 386 9.50 11.60 8.12
N GLU A 387 8.27 12.13 8.04
CA GLU A 387 7.10 11.52 8.68
C GLU A 387 6.84 10.09 8.17
N ALA A 388 6.96 9.86 6.86
CA ALA A 388 6.77 8.55 6.25
C ALA A 388 7.79 7.53 6.75
N VAL A 389 9.08 7.89 6.73
CA VAL A 389 10.19 7.04 7.19
C VAL A 389 10.09 6.76 8.69
N ASP A 390 9.80 7.78 9.50
CA ASP A 390 9.64 7.61 10.95
C ASP A 390 8.48 6.68 11.28
N THR A 391 7.34 6.84 10.58
CA THR A 391 6.18 5.97 10.77
C THR A 391 6.50 4.52 10.38
N ALA A 392 7.16 4.31 9.24
CA ALA A 392 7.57 2.98 8.78
C ALA A 392 8.52 2.30 9.77
N ARG A 393 9.55 3.02 10.26
CA ARG A 393 10.53 2.49 11.22
C ARG A 393 9.91 2.17 12.58
N LEU A 394 9.04 3.05 13.10
CA LEU A 394 8.35 2.82 14.37
C LEU A 394 7.40 1.64 14.32
N SER A 395 6.83 1.36 13.14
CA SER A 395 5.91 0.24 12.92
C SER A 395 6.60 -1.03 12.45
N ASP A 396 7.88 -0.96 12.04
CA ASP A 396 8.58 -2.07 11.38
C ASP A 396 7.75 -2.63 10.20
N ASP A 397 7.20 -1.70 9.39
CA ASP A 397 6.24 -2.01 8.31
C ASP A 397 6.79 -1.60 6.95
N GLU A 398 7.45 -2.53 6.28
CA GLU A 398 8.02 -2.34 4.95
C GLU A 398 6.94 -2.02 3.90
N ALA A 399 5.73 -2.60 4.04
CA ALA A 399 4.61 -2.29 3.15
C ALA A 399 4.17 -0.83 3.27
N TYR A 400 4.24 -0.25 4.48
CA TYR A 400 3.99 1.17 4.69
C TYR A 400 5.07 2.03 4.02
N GLU A 401 6.35 1.66 4.16
CA GLU A 401 7.48 2.39 3.57
C GLU A 401 7.33 2.48 2.06
N ASP A 402 7.21 1.34 1.37
CA ASP A 402 7.06 1.28 -0.09
C ASP A 402 5.83 2.04 -0.61
N THR A 403 4.73 1.95 0.15
CA THR A 403 3.49 2.65 -0.21
C THR A 403 3.60 4.16 -0.05
N SER A 404 4.35 4.62 0.93
CA SER A 404 4.43 6.04 1.31
C SER A 404 5.11 6.93 0.25
N HIS A 405 6.11 6.42 -0.47
CA HIS A 405 6.86 7.20 -1.46
C HIS A 405 5.96 7.87 -2.51
N ARG A 406 5.01 7.13 -3.08
CA ARG A 406 4.09 7.71 -4.07
C ARG A 406 3.03 8.60 -3.44
N ALA A 407 2.61 8.28 -2.22
CA ALA A 407 1.65 9.12 -1.48
C ALA A 407 2.24 10.50 -1.16
N VAL A 408 3.55 10.60 -0.86
CA VAL A 408 4.27 11.88 -0.69
C VAL A 408 4.21 12.72 -1.96
N VAL A 409 4.54 12.13 -3.12
CA VAL A 409 4.48 12.83 -4.42
C VAL A 409 3.08 13.37 -4.69
N ILE A 410 2.04 12.54 -4.48
CA ILE A 410 0.65 12.94 -4.73
C ILE A 410 0.20 14.04 -3.78
N ALA A 411 0.58 13.97 -2.50
CA ALA A 411 0.23 15.01 -1.52
C ALA A 411 0.92 16.35 -1.82
N TRP A 412 2.18 16.31 -2.22
CA TRP A 412 2.91 17.48 -2.67
C TRP A 412 2.30 18.09 -3.94
N LEU A 413 1.96 17.28 -4.96
CA LEU A 413 1.27 17.78 -6.16
C LEU A 413 -0.03 18.49 -5.83
N ARG A 414 -0.80 18.01 -4.85
CA ARG A 414 -2.00 18.70 -4.36
C ARG A 414 -1.69 20.09 -3.82
N ALA A 415 -0.61 20.23 -3.06
CA ALA A 415 -0.18 21.53 -2.55
C ALA A 415 0.21 22.48 -3.70
N MET A 416 0.88 21.98 -4.74
CA MET A 416 1.27 22.76 -5.91
C MET A 416 0.04 23.24 -6.70
N VAL A 417 -0.95 22.39 -6.94
CA VAL A 417 -2.20 22.77 -7.60
C VAL A 417 -2.95 23.84 -6.80
N LEU A 418 -3.03 23.68 -5.47
CA LEU A 418 -3.65 24.70 -4.60
C LEU A 418 -2.87 26.00 -4.60
N TYR A 419 -1.55 25.97 -4.62
CA TYR A 419 -0.72 27.15 -4.73
C TYR A 419 -1.03 27.93 -6.02
N VAL A 420 -1.09 27.25 -7.17
CA VAL A 420 -1.45 27.88 -8.45
C VAL A 420 -2.87 28.46 -8.40
N ALA A 421 -3.84 27.67 -7.93
CA ALA A 421 -5.24 28.09 -7.87
C ALA A 421 -5.47 29.29 -6.93
N GLU A 422 -4.79 29.33 -5.78
CA GLU A 422 -4.94 30.44 -4.81
C GLU A 422 -3.99 31.62 -5.09
N GLY A 423 -2.97 31.42 -5.95
CA GLY A 423 -1.96 32.44 -6.31
C GLY A 423 -0.98 32.75 -5.18
N ARG A 424 -0.97 31.97 -4.10
CA ARG A 424 -0.06 32.13 -2.97
C ARG A 424 0.08 30.83 -2.19
N TRP A 425 1.26 30.62 -1.62
CA TRP A 425 1.50 29.56 -0.65
C TRP A 425 1.01 29.98 0.74
N SER A 426 0.35 29.08 1.45
CA SER A 426 -0.14 29.33 2.80
C SER A 426 0.06 28.11 3.71
N LYS A 427 -0.02 28.34 5.03
CA LYS A 427 0.05 27.25 6.01
C LYS A 427 -1.11 26.28 5.87
N GLU A 428 -2.29 26.76 5.50
CA GLU A 428 -3.47 25.93 5.28
C GLU A 428 -3.24 24.93 4.13
N ILE A 429 -2.47 25.31 3.09
CA ILE A 429 -2.08 24.42 1.99
C ILE A 429 -1.14 23.32 2.52
N GLU A 430 -0.14 23.68 3.33
CA GLU A 430 0.78 22.72 3.94
C GLU A 430 0.04 21.74 4.86
N ASP A 431 -0.79 22.26 5.78
CA ASP A 431 -1.54 21.45 6.73
C ASP A 431 -2.54 20.52 6.02
N PHE A 432 -3.15 20.98 4.93
CA PHE A 432 -4.01 20.18 4.07
C PHE A 432 -3.22 19.07 3.35
N ALA A 433 -2.06 19.38 2.81
CA ALA A 433 -1.23 18.38 2.12
C ALA A 433 -0.75 17.27 3.09
N VAL A 434 -0.34 17.64 4.31
CA VAL A 434 0.02 16.67 5.36
C VAL A 434 -1.19 15.81 5.73
N TRP A 435 -2.37 16.40 5.90
CA TRP A 435 -3.59 15.65 6.14
C TRP A 435 -3.91 14.71 4.96
N ALA A 436 -3.83 15.20 3.74
CA ALA A 436 -4.14 14.42 2.54
C ALA A 436 -3.19 13.21 2.38
N PHE A 437 -1.89 13.38 2.71
CA PHE A 437 -0.93 12.29 2.79
C PHE A 437 -1.37 11.23 3.81
N ARG A 438 -1.64 11.64 5.05
CA ARG A 438 -2.05 10.75 6.14
C ARG A 438 -3.36 10.03 5.82
N TYR A 439 -4.31 10.73 5.22
CA TYR A 439 -5.61 10.17 4.84
C TYR A 439 -5.49 9.15 3.71
N ASP A 440 -4.68 9.43 2.68
CA ASP A 440 -4.39 8.50 1.59
C ASP A 440 -3.69 7.24 2.12
N MET A 441 -2.67 7.42 2.96
CA MET A 441 -1.96 6.30 3.59
C MET A 441 -2.87 5.47 4.49
N TRP A 442 -3.73 6.11 5.28
CA TRP A 442 -4.73 5.40 6.07
C TRP A 442 -5.65 4.56 5.18
N CYS A 443 -6.17 5.13 4.09
CA CYS A 443 -7.01 4.38 3.13
C CYS A 443 -6.25 3.21 2.51
N LYS A 444 -5.04 3.43 2.02
CA LYS A 444 -4.20 2.40 1.39
C LYS A 444 -3.92 1.24 2.34
N MET A 445 -3.47 1.53 3.55
CA MET A 445 -3.14 0.50 4.53
C MET A 445 -4.37 -0.20 5.11
N ASN A 446 -5.48 0.53 5.30
CA ASN A 446 -6.73 -0.05 5.76
C ASN A 446 -7.37 -1.00 4.72
N PHE A 447 -7.25 -0.68 3.43
CA PHE A 447 -7.84 -1.50 2.37
C PHE A 447 -6.92 -2.62 1.88
N PHE A 448 -5.61 -2.40 1.83
CA PHE A 448 -4.67 -3.30 1.15
C PHE A 448 -3.49 -3.73 2.03
N GLY A 449 -3.25 -3.14 3.18
CA GLY A 449 -2.07 -3.37 4.02
C GLY A 449 -1.85 -4.84 4.37
N GLU A 450 -2.92 -5.58 4.71
CA GLU A 450 -2.80 -7.01 5.01
C GLU A 450 -2.38 -7.83 3.77
N GLN A 451 -2.95 -7.51 2.60
CA GLN A 451 -2.60 -8.20 1.35
C GLN A 451 -1.17 -7.88 0.91
N LEU A 452 -0.74 -6.63 1.08
CA LEU A 452 0.63 -6.20 0.78
C LEU A 452 1.65 -6.93 1.64
N ARG A 453 1.44 -6.98 2.97
CA ARG A 453 2.32 -7.70 3.89
C ARG A 453 2.41 -9.19 3.54
N LYS A 454 1.28 -9.83 3.21
CA LYS A 454 1.26 -11.24 2.77
C LYS A 454 2.01 -11.45 1.46
N GLN A 455 1.94 -10.52 0.52
CA GLN A 455 2.68 -10.60 -0.74
C GLN A 455 4.18 -10.43 -0.52
N MET A 456 4.59 -9.48 0.32
CA MET A 456 6.00 -9.28 0.67
C MET A 456 6.60 -10.50 1.36
N GLU A 457 5.89 -11.11 2.30
CA GLU A 457 6.28 -12.37 2.91
C GLU A 457 6.40 -13.50 1.86
N GLY A 458 5.51 -13.55 0.86
CA GLY A 458 5.53 -14.48 -0.27
C GLY A 458 6.62 -14.16 -1.29
N GLU A 459 6.89 -12.89 -1.58
CA GLU A 459 7.94 -12.46 -2.50
C GLU A 459 9.35 -12.73 -1.97
N VAL A 460 9.58 -12.56 -0.67
CA VAL A 460 10.83 -13.00 -0.02
C VAL A 460 11.04 -14.51 -0.20
N VAL A 461 9.96 -15.31 -0.30
CA VAL A 461 10.01 -16.74 -0.63
C VAL A 461 10.17 -16.99 -2.13
N SER A 462 9.59 -16.16 -3.00
CA SER A 462 9.54 -16.39 -4.46
C SER A 462 10.70 -15.74 -5.23
N ASN A 463 11.31 -14.68 -4.72
CA ASN A 463 12.43 -13.98 -5.37
C ASN A 463 13.80 -14.65 -5.15
N SER A 464 13.89 -15.67 -4.31
CA SER A 464 15.05 -16.53 -4.30
C SER A 464 15.05 -17.37 -5.58
N ARG A 465 15.78 -16.93 -6.60
CA ARG A 465 16.10 -17.74 -7.79
C ARG A 465 16.92 -18.96 -7.36
N GLY A 466 16.22 -19.99 -6.90
CA GLY A 466 16.83 -21.23 -6.42
C GLY A 466 16.26 -21.65 -5.05
N PRO A 467 16.46 -22.90 -4.65
CA PRO A 467 16.01 -23.37 -3.35
C PRO A 467 16.74 -22.57 -2.26
N ARG A 468 15.99 -22.04 -1.29
CA ARG A 468 16.58 -21.40 -0.11
C ARG A 468 17.53 -22.36 0.57
N ASN A 469 18.70 -21.87 0.95
CA ASN A 469 19.64 -22.64 1.73
C ASN A 469 19.10 -22.84 3.16
N MET A 470 18.46 -23.98 3.40
CA MET A 470 17.88 -24.29 4.70
C MET A 470 18.94 -24.39 5.81
N LEU A 471 20.20 -24.70 5.46
CA LEU A 471 21.30 -24.77 6.42
C LEU A 471 21.64 -23.37 6.99
N ASP A 472 21.49 -22.31 6.20
CA ASP A 472 21.72 -20.92 6.67
C ASP A 472 20.67 -20.47 7.71
N LEU A 473 19.49 -21.12 7.74
CA LEU A 473 18.43 -20.84 8.70
C LEU A 473 18.63 -21.56 10.04
N LEU A 474 19.60 -22.46 10.14
CA LEU A 474 19.94 -23.19 11.35
C LEU A 474 21.11 -22.52 12.06
N HIS A 475 21.21 -22.69 13.38
CA HIS A 475 22.37 -22.25 14.14
C HIS A 475 23.63 -23.01 13.77
N THR A 476 24.80 -22.54 14.20
CA THR A 476 26.09 -23.22 13.97
C THR A 476 26.08 -24.65 14.50
N GLU A 477 25.43 -24.87 15.63
CA GLU A 477 25.12 -26.18 16.19
C GLU A 477 23.60 -26.37 16.23
N PHE A 478 23.12 -27.51 15.76
CA PHE A 478 21.70 -27.79 15.68
C PHE A 478 21.41 -29.31 15.76
N THR A 479 20.17 -29.66 16.06
CA THR A 479 19.70 -31.03 16.17
C THR A 479 18.85 -31.46 14.95
N LYS A 480 18.54 -32.72 14.85
CA LYS A 480 17.56 -33.25 13.87
C LYS A 480 16.20 -32.51 13.99
N VAL A 481 15.78 -32.18 15.22
CA VAL A 481 14.51 -31.47 15.48
C VAL A 481 14.53 -30.05 14.93
N ASP A 482 15.67 -29.38 15.04
CA ASP A 482 15.82 -28.02 14.46
C ASP A 482 15.72 -28.06 12.93
N ALA A 483 16.34 -29.08 12.31
CA ALA A 483 16.25 -29.29 10.87
C ALA A 483 14.83 -29.64 10.43
N GLU A 484 14.08 -30.42 11.20
CA GLU A 484 12.67 -30.72 10.98
C GLU A 484 11.82 -29.43 11.08
N ALA A 485 12.06 -28.61 12.10
CA ALA A 485 11.36 -27.33 12.29
C ALA A 485 11.57 -26.38 11.11
N VAL A 486 12.81 -26.29 10.57
CA VAL A 486 13.09 -25.50 9.38
C VAL A 486 12.32 -26.03 8.17
N ARG A 487 12.23 -27.36 7.98
CA ARG A 487 11.43 -27.97 6.89
C ARG A 487 9.95 -27.62 7.01
N ILE A 488 9.38 -27.69 8.21
CA ILE A 488 7.99 -27.30 8.49
C ILE A 488 7.78 -25.82 8.17
N LYS A 489 8.68 -24.93 8.66
CA LYS A 489 8.63 -23.49 8.39
C LYS A 489 8.71 -23.17 6.89
N MET A 490 9.43 -23.98 6.13
CA MET A 490 9.56 -23.86 4.67
C MET A 490 8.40 -24.53 3.90
N GLY A 491 7.35 -24.99 4.58
CA GLY A 491 6.16 -25.58 3.96
C GLY A 491 6.40 -26.92 3.26
N LYS A 492 7.42 -27.69 3.65
CA LYS A 492 7.67 -29.01 3.08
C LYS A 492 6.65 -30.01 3.61
N THR A 493 6.08 -30.82 2.72
CA THR A 493 5.10 -31.87 3.07
C THR A 493 5.74 -33.06 3.76
N ASP A 494 6.99 -33.40 3.40
CA ASP A 494 7.80 -34.38 4.08
C ASP A 494 8.64 -33.68 5.15
N HIS A 495 8.35 -33.96 6.41
CA HIS A 495 9.01 -33.33 7.55
C HIS A 495 10.28 -34.03 7.98
N ASP A 496 10.49 -35.29 7.62
CA ASP A 496 11.71 -36.04 8.00
C ASP A 496 12.96 -35.41 7.35
N PRO A 497 13.92 -34.88 8.13
CA PRO A 497 15.11 -34.26 7.62
C PRO A 497 16.24 -35.22 7.24
N TYR A 498 16.07 -36.53 7.44
CA TYR A 498 17.14 -37.51 7.32
C TYR A 498 17.90 -37.44 5.99
N LYS A 499 17.18 -37.41 4.87
CA LYS A 499 17.79 -37.35 3.54
C LYS A 499 18.55 -36.03 3.31
N MET A 500 18.06 -34.95 3.86
CA MET A 500 18.68 -33.64 3.78
C MET A 500 19.96 -33.59 4.61
N LEU A 501 19.91 -34.05 5.86
CA LEU A 501 21.05 -34.09 6.76
C LEU A 501 22.15 -35.01 6.21
N TRP A 502 21.80 -36.20 5.74
CA TRP A 502 22.75 -37.12 5.08
C TRP A 502 23.43 -36.45 3.87
N THR A 503 22.67 -35.70 3.06
CA THR A 503 23.23 -34.99 1.90
C THR A 503 24.22 -33.92 2.34
N TRP A 504 23.89 -33.14 3.37
CA TRP A 504 24.77 -32.11 3.89
C TRP A 504 26.05 -32.66 4.51
N GLU A 505 25.95 -33.76 5.23
CA GLU A 505 27.08 -34.44 5.84
C GLU A 505 28.00 -35.04 4.78
N SER A 506 27.44 -35.77 3.80
CA SER A 506 28.20 -36.39 2.70
C SER A 506 28.93 -35.33 1.83
N ARG A 507 28.45 -34.08 1.80
CA ARG A 507 29.09 -32.95 1.12
C ARG A 507 30.05 -32.16 2.01
N GLY A 508 30.22 -32.58 3.27
CA GLY A 508 31.09 -31.90 4.23
C GLY A 508 30.60 -30.51 4.65
N TYR A 509 29.29 -30.23 4.56
CA TYR A 509 28.72 -28.98 5.05
C TYR A 509 28.48 -29.00 6.54
N ILE A 510 28.17 -30.18 7.09
CA ILE A 510 27.95 -30.43 8.50
C ILE A 510 28.70 -31.67 8.92
N GLN A 511 28.90 -31.79 10.21
CA GLN A 511 29.44 -33.00 10.85
C GLN A 511 28.57 -33.32 12.07
N GLN A 512 28.18 -34.59 12.21
CA GLN A 512 27.46 -35.07 13.39
C GLN A 512 28.44 -35.51 14.48
N ASP A 513 28.20 -35.07 15.69
CA ASP A 513 28.85 -35.66 16.86
C ASP A 513 28.13 -36.98 17.23
N PRO A 514 28.82 -38.15 17.19
CA PRO A 514 28.17 -39.44 17.40
C PRO A 514 27.71 -39.63 18.85
N LEU A 515 28.22 -38.88 19.82
CA LEU A 515 27.85 -39.00 21.24
C LEU A 515 26.64 -38.15 21.61
N THR A 516 26.55 -36.95 21.04
CA THR A 516 25.50 -35.98 21.37
C THR A 516 24.38 -35.92 20.34
N GLU A 517 24.56 -36.54 19.18
CA GLU A 517 23.66 -36.46 18.00
C GLU A 517 23.46 -35.01 17.49
N VAL A 518 24.29 -34.07 17.92
CA VAL A 518 24.27 -32.68 17.48
C VAL A 518 25.06 -32.55 16.18
N TYR A 519 24.50 -31.80 15.23
CA TYR A 519 25.15 -31.44 13.98
C TYR A 519 25.84 -30.09 14.14
N ARG A 520 27.05 -29.94 13.60
CA ARG A 520 27.80 -28.69 13.57
C ARG A 520 28.12 -28.34 12.13
N LYS A 521 27.94 -27.05 11.76
CA LYS A 521 28.41 -26.53 10.48
C LYS A 521 29.94 -26.56 10.43
N THR A 522 30.50 -27.02 9.31
CA THR A 522 31.96 -27.10 9.18
C THR A 522 32.56 -25.71 8.91
N ASP A 523 33.82 -25.50 9.30
CA ASP A 523 34.54 -24.26 9.06
C ASP A 523 34.63 -23.92 7.56
N ALA A 524 34.72 -24.95 6.71
CA ALA A 524 34.71 -24.80 5.25
C ALA A 524 33.36 -24.27 4.74
N TYR A 525 32.25 -24.62 5.37
CA TYR A 525 30.94 -24.08 5.05
C TYR A 525 30.81 -22.64 5.52
N LEU A 526 31.17 -22.34 6.78
CA LEU A 526 31.09 -21.02 7.37
C LEU A 526 31.96 -19.99 6.65
N ALA A 527 33.15 -20.39 6.18
CA ALA A 527 34.01 -19.53 5.38
C ALA A 527 33.39 -19.08 4.06
N LYS A 528 32.50 -19.92 3.46
CA LYS A 528 31.78 -19.59 2.22
C LYS A 528 30.46 -18.85 2.47
N HIS A 529 29.91 -18.94 3.68
CA HIS A 529 28.61 -18.39 4.08
C HIS A 529 28.74 -17.59 5.38
N PRO A 530 29.41 -16.43 5.37
CA PRO A 530 29.72 -15.65 6.59
C PRO A 530 28.47 -15.13 7.31
N GLN A 531 27.29 -15.14 6.69
CA GLN A 531 26.00 -14.77 7.30
C GLN A 531 25.32 -15.94 8.01
N ALA A 532 25.90 -17.15 7.94
CA ALA A 532 25.33 -18.36 8.52
C ALA A 532 25.97 -18.73 9.89
N ALA A 533 26.80 -17.83 10.43
CA ALA A 533 27.50 -18.01 11.71
C ALA A 533 26.63 -17.61 12.90
#